data_97a6971a4b15f305eb03bf26dca218b6
#
_entry.id   97a6971a4b15f305eb03bf26dca218b6
#
_cell.length_a   1.000
_cell.length_b   1.000
_cell.length_c   1.000
_cell.angle_alpha   90.00
_cell.angle_beta   90.00
_cell.angle_gamma   90.00
#
_symmetry.space_group_name_H-M   'P 1'
#
loop_
_entity.id
_entity.type
_entity.pdbx_description
1 polymer ?
#
loop_
_entity_poly.entity_id
_entity_poly.type
_entity_poly.pdbx_seq_one_letter_code
_entity_poly.pdbx_strand_id
1 'polypeptide(L)'
;MAAKEEGITEVPCVYADHLTEAQKKAYILADNRMALDAGWDEELLSVEMQELQELGFDLSMTGFDEKELTDLLGVDADGEAKEDDFDLSTALEKAAFVQRGDIWTVGRHKLMCGDATSAEDVSALMGDTKANLILTDPPYGVSFKSASGLTIQNDSMKNEEFYTFLLSSFQRMAEHLEKGGSAYVFHADTEGLNFRKAFIDAGFHLAGCCIWVKDSLVLGRSDYQWQHEPVLYGFMQNGKHHWYSDRKQTTIWHFDKPKRNANHPTSKPLDLLGYPIGNSTQENGVVMDTFGGSGSTLMACEQMNRICYTMELDEKYASVILRRYVEDTGNADGVYVIRDGKLIAYSELVKEVELPDD
;
A
#
# COMPACT_ATOMS: atom_id res chain seq x y z
N MET A 1 17.99 39.45 0.08
CA MET A 1 17.17 40.11 -0.98
C MET A 1 16.07 40.94 -0.32
N ALA A 2 15.32 40.40 0.66
CA ALA A 2 14.23 41.10 1.35
C ALA A 2 14.58 42.49 1.89
N ALA A 3 15.69 42.63 2.63
CA ALA A 3 16.11 43.93 3.17
C ALA A 3 16.32 45.04 2.14
N LYS A 4 16.73 44.67 0.91
CA LYS A 4 16.85 45.63 -0.22
C LYS A 4 15.50 46.05 -0.79
N GLU A 5 14.53 45.14 -0.79
CA GLU A 5 13.16 45.41 -1.27
C GLU A 5 12.42 46.30 -0.28
N GLU A 6 12.71 46.17 1.02
CA GLU A 6 12.18 46.99 2.09
C GLU A 6 12.96 48.31 2.29
N GLY A 7 13.96 48.61 1.43
CA GLY A 7 14.72 49.86 1.49
C GLY A 7 15.73 49.97 2.64
N ILE A 8 16.05 48.84 3.31
CA ILE A 8 17.01 48.81 4.44
C ILE A 8 18.42 48.84 3.86
N THR A 9 19.18 49.85 4.22
CA THR A 9 20.54 50.10 3.70
C THR A 9 21.64 49.45 4.51
N GLU A 10 21.39 49.16 5.80
CA GLU A 10 22.34 48.51 6.71
C GLU A 10 21.65 47.39 7.48
N VAL A 11 22.24 46.20 7.51
CA VAL A 11 21.79 45.06 8.30
C VAL A 11 22.94 44.59 9.21
N PRO A 12 22.66 44.22 10.48
CA PRO A 12 23.68 43.59 11.32
C PRO A 12 24.03 42.20 10.76
N CYS A 13 25.34 41.94 10.61
CA CYS A 13 25.84 40.66 10.13
C CYS A 13 26.79 40.04 11.15
N VAL A 14 26.68 38.72 11.33
CA VAL A 14 27.65 37.93 12.08
C VAL A 14 28.37 37.02 11.08
N TYR A 15 29.70 37.03 11.13
CA TYR A 15 30.48 36.11 10.27
C TYR A 15 30.58 34.75 10.93
N ALA A 16 30.21 33.72 10.20
CA ALA A 16 30.21 32.32 10.61
C ALA A 16 31.28 31.48 9.88
N ASP A 17 32.44 32.08 9.59
CA ASP A 17 33.52 31.45 8.80
C ASP A 17 34.16 30.23 9.50
N HIS A 18 33.96 30.08 10.79
CA HIS A 18 34.44 28.96 11.59
C HIS A 18 33.54 27.73 11.52
N LEU A 19 32.35 27.82 10.90
CA LEU A 19 31.42 26.72 10.78
C LEU A 19 31.73 25.89 9.53
N THR A 20 31.60 24.57 9.67
CA THR A 20 31.59 23.64 8.52
C THR A 20 30.31 23.82 7.68
N GLU A 21 30.28 23.31 6.46
CA GLU A 21 29.07 23.40 5.61
C GLU A 21 27.85 22.74 6.26
N ALA A 22 28.03 21.60 6.96
CA ALA A 22 26.97 20.96 7.71
C ALA A 22 26.44 21.85 8.85
N GLN A 23 27.35 22.46 9.62
CA GLN A 23 26.98 23.40 10.69
C GLN A 23 26.27 24.66 10.17
N LYS A 24 26.65 25.17 8.99
CA LYS A 24 25.97 26.30 8.36
C LYS A 24 24.54 25.94 7.96
N LYS A 25 24.33 24.77 7.35
CA LYS A 25 22.99 24.27 7.01
C LYS A 25 22.13 24.11 8.28
N ALA A 26 22.63 23.43 9.29
CA ALA A 26 21.92 23.25 10.56
C ALA A 26 21.56 24.59 11.24
N TYR A 27 22.48 25.58 11.22
CA TYR A 27 22.21 26.89 11.75
C TYR A 27 21.08 27.62 11.02
N ILE A 28 21.04 27.54 9.67
CA ILE A 28 19.96 28.11 8.86
C ILE A 28 18.62 27.48 9.20
N LEU A 29 18.57 26.15 9.35
CA LEU A 29 17.35 25.44 9.74
C LEU A 29 16.88 25.83 11.14
N ALA A 30 17.77 25.88 12.13
CA ALA A 30 17.46 26.28 13.51
C ALA A 30 16.97 27.74 13.58
N ASP A 31 17.57 28.64 12.82
CA ASP A 31 17.20 30.06 12.76
C ASP A 31 15.80 30.24 12.14
N ASN A 32 15.53 29.56 11.07
CA ASN A 32 14.22 29.57 10.42
C ASN A 32 13.10 28.94 11.29
N ARG A 33 13.42 27.93 12.12
CA ARG A 33 12.46 27.34 13.06
C ARG A 33 12.01 28.33 14.14
N MET A 34 12.84 29.27 14.52
CA MET A 34 12.46 30.32 15.48
C MET A 34 11.48 31.34 14.90
N ALA A 35 11.28 31.37 13.58
CA ALA A 35 10.27 32.18 12.90
C ALA A 35 8.94 31.42 12.83
N LEU A 36 8.22 31.32 13.94
CA LEU A 36 7.06 30.44 14.19
C LEU A 36 5.82 30.63 13.28
N ASP A 37 5.82 31.53 12.31
CA ASP A 37 4.66 31.84 11.46
C ASP A 37 4.86 31.46 9.97
N ALA A 38 6.01 30.96 9.55
CA ALA A 38 6.25 30.52 8.19
C ALA A 38 6.15 28.99 8.14
N GLY A 39 5.10 28.49 7.48
CA GLY A 39 4.97 27.04 7.22
C GLY A 39 6.19 26.53 6.47
N TRP A 40 6.72 25.36 6.87
CA TRP A 40 7.80 24.69 6.19
C TRP A 40 7.31 24.09 4.87
N ASP A 41 8.15 24.13 3.85
CA ASP A 41 8.08 23.19 2.74
C ASP A 41 8.67 21.87 3.22
N GLU A 42 7.80 20.94 3.64
CA GLU A 42 8.21 19.68 4.27
C GLU A 42 9.05 18.81 3.34
N GLU A 43 8.83 18.88 2.00
CA GLU A 43 9.65 18.15 1.03
C GLU A 43 11.09 18.69 1.01
N LEU A 44 11.24 20.02 0.97
CA LEU A 44 12.56 20.65 0.98
C LEU A 44 13.25 20.43 2.31
N LEU A 45 12.51 20.53 3.41
CA LEU A 45 13.05 20.31 4.76
C LEU A 45 13.54 18.88 4.96
N SER A 46 12.78 17.88 4.48
CA SER A 46 13.20 16.47 4.51
C SER A 46 14.50 16.24 3.77
N VAL A 47 14.66 16.83 2.58
CA VAL A 47 15.90 16.73 1.78
C VAL A 47 17.11 17.33 2.54
N GLU A 48 16.96 18.51 3.12
CA GLU A 48 18.04 19.17 3.88
C GLU A 48 18.42 18.37 5.15
N MET A 49 17.43 17.76 5.83
CA MET A 49 17.68 16.89 6.99
C MET A 49 18.40 15.60 6.59
N GLN A 50 18.04 14.98 5.47
CA GLN A 50 18.73 13.80 4.94
C GLN A 50 20.18 14.12 4.59
N GLU A 51 20.43 15.26 3.91
CA GLU A 51 21.79 15.68 3.60
C GLU A 51 22.65 15.90 4.87
N LEU A 52 22.05 16.46 5.93
CA LEU A 52 22.75 16.61 7.22
C LEU A 52 23.07 15.27 7.86
N GLN A 53 22.14 14.30 7.77
CA GLN A 53 22.36 12.94 8.27
C GLN A 53 23.48 12.22 7.49
N GLU A 54 23.53 12.35 6.15
CA GLU A 54 24.61 11.80 5.31
C GLU A 54 25.99 12.41 5.63
N LEU A 55 26.01 13.68 6.05
CA LEU A 55 27.23 14.36 6.50
C LEU A 55 27.65 13.97 7.93
N GLY A 56 26.90 13.06 8.59
CA GLY A 56 27.14 12.61 9.96
C GLY A 56 26.87 13.68 11.01
N PHE A 57 25.99 14.65 10.72
CA PHE A 57 25.62 15.70 11.66
C PHE A 57 24.57 15.20 12.65
N ASP A 58 24.71 15.60 13.94
CA ASP A 58 23.72 15.28 14.97
C ASP A 58 22.46 16.12 14.78
N LEU A 59 21.39 15.49 14.27
CA LEU A 59 20.14 16.15 13.94
C LEU A 59 19.40 16.72 15.16
N SER A 60 19.66 16.24 16.38
CA SER A 60 19.09 16.80 17.61
C SER A 60 19.47 18.28 17.83
N MET A 61 20.56 18.73 17.19
CA MET A 61 21.03 20.11 17.24
C MET A 61 20.26 21.05 16.29
N THR A 62 19.37 20.55 15.44
CA THR A 62 18.54 21.37 14.54
C THR A 62 17.31 21.98 15.23
N GLY A 63 17.01 21.55 16.45
CA GLY A 63 15.89 22.02 17.25
C GLY A 63 14.56 21.30 16.98
N PHE A 64 14.55 20.30 16.08
CA PHE A 64 13.42 19.38 15.90
C PHE A 64 13.48 18.29 16.96
N ASP A 65 12.31 17.89 17.50
CA ASP A 65 12.25 16.78 18.44
C ASP A 65 12.35 15.42 17.70
N GLU A 66 12.54 14.34 18.45
CA GLU A 66 12.76 13.00 17.90
C GLU A 66 11.56 12.53 17.04
N LYS A 67 10.35 12.90 17.42
CA LYS A 67 9.13 12.58 16.67
C LYS A 67 9.07 13.39 15.36
N GLU A 68 9.33 14.68 15.42
CA GLU A 68 9.38 15.54 14.24
C GLU A 68 10.47 15.11 13.25
N LEU A 69 11.64 14.67 13.74
CA LEU A 69 12.72 14.12 12.91
C LEU A 69 12.31 12.79 12.28
N THR A 70 11.64 11.92 13.01
CA THR A 70 11.09 10.67 12.52
C THR A 70 10.06 10.93 11.40
N ASP A 71 9.11 11.83 11.65
CA ASP A 71 8.07 12.22 10.68
C ASP A 71 8.67 12.84 9.39
N LEU A 72 9.71 13.68 9.54
CA LEU A 72 10.37 14.38 8.42
C LEU A 72 11.27 13.47 7.59
N LEU A 73 11.99 12.56 8.22
CA LEU A 73 12.94 11.67 7.54
C LEU A 73 12.26 10.43 6.97
N GLY A 74 10.99 10.19 7.30
CA GLY A 74 10.32 8.95 6.97
C GLY A 74 10.98 7.73 7.61
N VAL A 75 11.82 7.95 8.64
CA VAL A 75 12.47 6.89 9.41
C VAL A 75 11.54 6.52 10.55
N ASP A 76 10.33 6.07 10.18
CA ASP A 76 9.66 5.18 11.08
C ASP A 76 10.57 3.97 11.25
N ALA A 77 10.71 3.48 12.47
CA ALA A 77 11.29 2.16 12.74
C ALA A 77 10.32 1.09 12.20
N ASP A 78 9.92 1.26 10.92
CA ASP A 78 9.07 0.33 10.21
C ASP A 78 9.84 -0.96 10.07
N GLY A 79 9.37 -1.97 10.78
CA GLY A 79 9.82 -3.32 10.52
C GLY A 79 9.60 -3.60 9.04
N GLU A 80 10.62 -4.08 8.35
CA GLU A 80 10.47 -4.62 7.00
C GLU A 80 9.38 -5.71 7.06
N ALA A 81 8.41 -5.66 6.16
CA ALA A 81 7.44 -6.74 6.03
C ALA A 81 8.19 -8.01 5.64
N LYS A 82 7.94 -9.10 6.36
CA LYS A 82 8.61 -10.40 6.17
C LYS A 82 7.60 -11.46 5.81
N GLU A 83 8.00 -12.37 4.92
CA GLU A 83 7.18 -13.51 4.54
C GLU A 83 6.73 -14.30 5.77
N ASP A 84 5.43 -14.63 5.81
CA ASP A 84 4.84 -15.54 6.76
C ASP A 84 4.97 -17.01 6.30
N ASP A 85 4.75 -17.93 7.22
CA ASP A 85 4.81 -19.38 6.96
C ASP A 85 3.45 -19.96 6.50
N PHE A 86 2.48 -19.11 6.10
CA PHE A 86 1.12 -19.50 5.78
C PHE A 86 1.01 -20.42 4.57
N ASP A 87 0.31 -21.55 4.72
CA ASP A 87 0.04 -22.50 3.64
C ASP A 87 -1.32 -22.22 2.98
N LEU A 88 -1.27 -21.44 1.89
CA LEU A 88 -2.45 -21.08 1.12
C LEU A 88 -3.17 -22.31 0.55
N SER A 89 -2.44 -23.35 0.10
CA SER A 89 -3.05 -24.55 -0.48
C SER A 89 -3.94 -25.26 0.51
N THR A 90 -3.40 -25.55 1.71
CA THR A 90 -4.15 -26.19 2.78
C THR A 90 -5.34 -25.33 3.24
N ALA A 91 -5.16 -24.02 3.32
CA ALA A 91 -6.25 -23.11 3.71
C ALA A 91 -7.40 -23.09 2.70
N LEU A 92 -7.09 -23.19 1.38
CA LEU A 92 -8.09 -23.26 0.31
C LEU A 92 -8.86 -24.61 0.26
N GLU A 93 -8.38 -25.67 0.91
CA GLU A 93 -9.11 -26.94 1.05
C GLU A 93 -10.21 -26.86 2.12
N LYS A 94 -10.10 -25.94 3.07
CA LYS A 94 -11.07 -25.75 4.14
C LYS A 94 -12.37 -25.11 3.66
N ALA A 95 -13.49 -25.39 4.33
CA ALA A 95 -14.78 -24.80 4.00
C ALA A 95 -14.79 -23.27 4.22
N ALA A 96 -15.53 -22.55 3.36
CA ALA A 96 -15.77 -21.12 3.55
C ALA A 96 -16.79 -20.89 4.69
N PHE A 97 -16.62 -19.81 5.44
CA PHE A 97 -17.54 -19.33 6.47
C PHE A 97 -17.91 -17.86 6.31
N VAL A 98 -17.18 -17.14 5.47
CA VAL A 98 -17.51 -15.77 5.05
C VAL A 98 -18.64 -15.84 4.02
N GLN A 99 -19.56 -14.88 4.07
CA GLN A 99 -20.69 -14.75 3.15
C GLN A 99 -20.59 -13.44 2.37
N ARG A 100 -21.15 -13.43 1.18
CA ARG A 100 -21.28 -12.22 0.38
C ARG A 100 -21.99 -11.11 1.16
N GLY A 101 -21.40 -9.91 1.17
CA GLY A 101 -21.89 -8.76 1.92
C GLY A 101 -21.37 -8.65 3.36
N ASP A 102 -20.68 -9.65 3.88
CA ASP A 102 -20.05 -9.57 5.20
C ASP A 102 -18.99 -8.46 5.23
N ILE A 103 -19.01 -7.67 6.31
CA ILE A 103 -17.92 -6.77 6.67
C ILE A 103 -17.35 -7.23 8.00
N TRP A 104 -16.13 -7.73 7.95
CA TRP A 104 -15.40 -8.24 9.11
C TRP A 104 -14.52 -7.15 9.71
N THR A 105 -14.52 -7.04 11.02
CA THR A 105 -13.45 -6.41 11.78
C THR A 105 -12.35 -7.45 11.97
N VAL A 106 -11.10 -7.08 11.65
CA VAL A 106 -9.93 -7.95 11.67
C VAL A 106 -8.83 -7.22 12.44
N GLY A 107 -8.87 -7.30 13.79
CA GLY A 107 -8.06 -6.42 14.63
C GLY A 107 -8.37 -4.95 14.36
N ARG A 108 -7.41 -4.22 13.83
CA ARG A 108 -7.58 -2.82 13.38
C ARG A 108 -7.99 -2.68 11.91
N HIS A 109 -7.98 -3.78 11.14
CA HIS A 109 -8.31 -3.82 9.72
C HIS A 109 -9.78 -4.09 9.47
N LYS A 110 -10.18 -3.99 8.19
CA LYS A 110 -11.48 -4.45 7.72
C LYS A 110 -11.34 -5.33 6.49
N LEU A 111 -12.17 -6.36 6.41
CA LEU A 111 -12.34 -7.20 5.23
C LEU A 111 -13.82 -7.20 4.84
N MET A 112 -14.12 -6.95 3.57
CA MET A 112 -15.45 -7.12 3.02
C MET A 112 -15.46 -8.22 1.97
N CYS A 113 -16.44 -9.13 2.05
CA CYS A 113 -16.75 -10.00 0.92
C CYS A 113 -17.66 -9.25 -0.04
N GLY A 114 -17.06 -8.61 -1.08
CA GLY A 114 -17.69 -7.58 -1.88
C GLY A 114 -17.22 -7.53 -3.33
N ASP A 115 -17.82 -6.64 -4.12
CA ASP A 115 -17.49 -6.37 -5.52
C ASP A 115 -16.80 -5.00 -5.64
N ALA A 116 -15.56 -5.01 -6.10
CA ALA A 116 -14.75 -3.80 -6.29
C ALA A 116 -15.35 -2.80 -7.29
N THR A 117 -16.29 -3.23 -8.14
CA THR A 117 -17.00 -2.36 -9.08
C THR A 117 -18.28 -1.74 -8.49
N SER A 118 -18.78 -2.27 -7.36
CA SER A 118 -19.99 -1.79 -6.68
C SER A 118 -19.69 -0.57 -5.81
N ALA A 119 -20.38 0.52 -6.09
CA ALA A 119 -20.27 1.74 -5.28
C ALA A 119 -20.79 1.54 -3.85
N GLU A 120 -21.85 0.73 -3.70
CA GLU A 120 -22.43 0.38 -2.42
C GLU A 120 -21.45 -0.41 -1.56
N ASP A 121 -20.82 -1.46 -2.13
CA ASP A 121 -19.89 -2.33 -1.40
C ASP A 121 -18.66 -1.54 -0.95
N VAL A 122 -18.04 -0.79 -1.88
CA VAL A 122 -16.84 0.00 -1.54
C VAL A 122 -17.14 1.08 -0.51
N SER A 123 -18.30 1.75 -0.63
CA SER A 123 -18.73 2.74 0.37
C SER A 123 -19.06 2.09 1.72
N ALA A 124 -19.60 0.87 1.74
CA ALA A 124 -19.88 0.16 2.98
C ALA A 124 -18.58 -0.27 3.69
N LEU A 125 -17.56 -0.73 2.93
CA LEU A 125 -16.24 -1.04 3.49
C LEU A 125 -15.57 0.19 4.08
N MET A 126 -15.54 1.30 3.32
CA MET A 126 -14.77 2.49 3.68
C MET A 126 -15.49 3.38 4.70
N GLY A 127 -16.82 3.46 4.66
CA GLY A 127 -17.58 4.43 5.46
C GLY A 127 -17.11 5.85 5.17
N ASP A 128 -16.85 6.62 6.24
CA ASP A 128 -16.31 7.99 6.13
C ASP A 128 -14.78 8.04 6.02
N THR A 129 -14.10 6.89 6.06
CA THR A 129 -12.64 6.80 6.01
C THR A 129 -12.14 7.02 4.58
N LYS A 130 -11.05 7.77 4.44
CA LYS A 130 -10.29 7.88 3.20
C LYS A 130 -9.00 7.09 3.33
N ALA A 131 -8.63 6.37 2.27
CA ALA A 131 -7.35 5.69 2.20
C ALA A 131 -6.22 6.69 1.94
N ASN A 132 -5.06 6.48 2.54
CA ASN A 132 -3.82 7.20 2.24
C ASN A 132 -3.13 6.62 1.00
N LEU A 133 -3.33 5.31 0.79
CA LEU A 133 -2.71 4.54 -0.29
C LEU A 133 -3.71 3.55 -0.87
N ILE A 134 -3.70 3.40 -2.19
CA ILE A 134 -4.25 2.25 -2.91
C ILE A 134 -3.09 1.36 -3.31
N LEU A 135 -3.12 0.10 -2.89
CA LEU A 135 -2.14 -0.93 -3.27
C LEU A 135 -2.91 -2.19 -3.62
N THR A 136 -2.96 -2.56 -4.91
CA THR A 136 -3.92 -3.57 -5.35
C THR A 136 -3.45 -4.36 -6.57
N ASP A 137 -3.96 -5.60 -6.68
CA ASP A 137 -3.61 -6.59 -7.70
C ASP A 137 -4.88 -7.17 -8.35
N PRO A 138 -5.56 -6.38 -9.23
CA PRO A 138 -6.79 -6.84 -9.87
C PRO A 138 -6.54 -7.99 -10.86
N PRO A 139 -7.57 -8.77 -11.25
CA PRO A 139 -7.46 -9.77 -12.31
C PRO A 139 -6.86 -9.18 -13.59
N TYR A 140 -6.01 -9.95 -14.27
CA TYR A 140 -5.25 -9.44 -15.42
C TYR A 140 -5.95 -9.62 -16.79
N GLY A 141 -7.13 -10.26 -16.83
CA GLY A 141 -7.85 -10.53 -18.09
C GLY A 141 -7.20 -11.57 -18.99
N VAL A 142 -6.26 -12.34 -18.46
CA VAL A 142 -5.45 -13.32 -19.25
C VAL A 142 -5.99 -14.75 -19.20
N SER A 143 -7.17 -14.96 -18.64
CA SER A 143 -7.81 -16.28 -18.49
C SER A 143 -6.93 -17.29 -17.76
N PHE A 144 -6.36 -16.86 -16.64
CA PHE A 144 -5.43 -17.66 -15.85
C PHE A 144 -6.05 -18.99 -15.39
N LYS A 145 -5.32 -20.09 -15.60
CA LYS A 145 -5.63 -21.42 -15.04
C LYS A 145 -4.37 -21.97 -14.40
N SER A 146 -4.44 -22.26 -13.11
CA SER A 146 -3.33 -22.94 -12.43
C SER A 146 -3.23 -24.40 -12.88
N ALA A 147 -2.09 -25.04 -12.65
CA ALA A 147 -1.90 -26.48 -12.87
C ALA A 147 -2.86 -27.33 -12.02
N SER A 148 -3.33 -26.81 -10.87
CA SER A 148 -4.33 -27.41 -9.99
C SER A 148 -5.77 -27.12 -10.39
N GLY A 149 -6.00 -26.40 -11.51
CA GLY A 149 -7.35 -26.08 -12.02
C GLY A 149 -8.00 -24.84 -11.37
N LEU A 150 -7.32 -24.11 -10.51
CA LEU A 150 -7.82 -22.86 -9.94
C LEU A 150 -7.97 -21.81 -11.04
N THR A 151 -9.10 -21.10 -11.04
CA THR A 151 -9.40 -19.98 -11.94
C THR A 151 -9.62 -18.72 -11.11
N ILE A 152 -9.25 -17.56 -11.67
CA ILE A 152 -9.53 -16.26 -11.08
C ILE A 152 -10.87 -15.78 -11.63
N GLN A 153 -11.76 -15.30 -10.77
CA GLN A 153 -13.02 -14.69 -11.20
C GLN A 153 -12.71 -13.42 -12.02
N ASN A 154 -13.52 -13.18 -13.06
CA ASN A 154 -13.38 -12.01 -13.96
C ASN A 154 -12.10 -11.95 -14.81
N ASP A 155 -11.30 -13.02 -14.90
CA ASP A 155 -10.03 -13.03 -15.64
C ASP A 155 -10.20 -13.47 -17.14
N SER A 156 -11.43 -13.62 -17.66
CA SER A 156 -11.70 -14.06 -19.03
C SER A 156 -12.61 -13.10 -19.83
N MET A 157 -12.63 -11.83 -19.49
CA MET A 157 -13.45 -10.82 -20.13
C MET A 157 -12.94 -10.43 -21.52
N LYS A 158 -13.83 -10.00 -22.40
CA LYS A 158 -13.45 -9.36 -23.67
C LYS A 158 -12.86 -7.97 -23.40
N ASN A 159 -12.06 -7.47 -24.35
CA ASN A 159 -11.25 -6.26 -24.20
C ASN A 159 -12.05 -5.02 -23.68
N GLU A 160 -13.24 -4.76 -24.24
CA GLU A 160 -14.10 -3.64 -23.83
C GLU A 160 -14.76 -3.86 -22.45
N GLU A 161 -15.17 -5.10 -22.16
CA GLU A 161 -15.73 -5.48 -20.87
C GLU A 161 -14.65 -5.38 -19.77
N PHE A 162 -13.44 -5.83 -20.09
CA PHE A 162 -12.30 -5.75 -19.17
C PHE A 162 -11.89 -4.30 -18.86
N TYR A 163 -11.81 -3.44 -19.88
CA TYR A 163 -11.59 -2.02 -19.66
C TYR A 163 -12.67 -1.40 -18.76
N THR A 164 -13.96 -1.71 -19.02
CA THR A 164 -15.08 -1.18 -18.21
C THR A 164 -15.00 -1.66 -16.76
N PHE A 165 -14.64 -2.93 -16.54
CA PHE A 165 -14.41 -3.50 -15.22
C PHE A 165 -13.29 -2.73 -14.47
N LEU A 166 -12.13 -2.55 -15.11
CA LEU A 166 -11.00 -1.81 -14.52
C LEU A 166 -11.39 -0.36 -14.22
N LEU A 167 -12.03 0.33 -15.17
CA LEU A 167 -12.44 1.72 -15.00
C LEU A 167 -13.41 1.86 -13.82
N SER A 168 -14.42 0.99 -13.73
CA SER A 168 -15.39 1.02 -12.63
C SER A 168 -14.70 0.82 -11.28
N SER A 169 -13.84 -0.20 -11.16
CA SER A 169 -13.09 -0.47 -9.92
C SER A 169 -12.19 0.70 -9.53
N PHE A 170 -11.43 1.25 -10.49
CA PHE A 170 -10.51 2.36 -10.22
C PHE A 170 -11.24 3.66 -9.86
N GLN A 171 -12.42 3.91 -10.44
CA GLN A 171 -13.26 5.04 -10.03
C GLN A 171 -13.72 4.91 -8.58
N ARG A 172 -14.16 3.70 -8.16
CA ARG A 172 -14.54 3.46 -6.76
C ARG A 172 -13.37 3.69 -5.81
N MET A 173 -12.19 3.21 -6.17
CA MET A 173 -10.97 3.46 -5.38
C MET A 173 -10.64 4.96 -5.31
N ALA A 174 -10.66 5.67 -6.44
CA ALA A 174 -10.36 7.10 -6.51
C ALA A 174 -11.31 7.96 -5.65
N GLU A 175 -12.60 7.57 -5.57
CA GLU A 175 -13.59 8.24 -4.73
C GLU A 175 -13.27 8.15 -3.23
N HIS A 176 -12.55 7.11 -2.82
CA HIS A 176 -12.21 6.84 -1.42
C HIS A 176 -10.74 7.11 -1.08
N LEU A 177 -9.93 7.57 -2.03
CA LEU A 177 -8.55 8.01 -1.77
C LEU A 177 -8.53 9.46 -1.28
N GLU A 178 -7.65 9.77 -0.34
CA GLU A 178 -7.44 11.14 0.14
C GLU A 178 -6.79 12.03 -0.93
N LYS A 179 -6.80 13.33 -0.70
CA LYS A 179 -6.15 14.29 -1.59
C LYS A 179 -4.64 14.09 -1.56
N GLY A 180 -4.03 13.92 -2.74
CA GLY A 180 -2.59 13.67 -2.85
C GLY A 180 -2.16 12.24 -2.53
N GLY A 181 -3.10 11.36 -2.16
CA GLY A 181 -2.84 9.95 -1.88
C GLY A 181 -2.34 9.19 -3.11
N SER A 182 -1.50 8.19 -2.90
CA SER A 182 -0.84 7.38 -3.93
C SER A 182 -1.64 6.15 -4.33
N ALA A 183 -1.37 5.64 -5.54
CA ALA A 183 -1.94 4.38 -6.02
C ALA A 183 -0.88 3.55 -6.75
N TYR A 184 -0.78 2.27 -6.37
CA TYR A 184 0.03 1.25 -7.03
C TYR A 184 -0.88 0.11 -7.50
N VAL A 185 -0.80 -0.20 -8.80
CA VAL A 185 -1.64 -1.23 -9.41
C VAL A 185 -0.77 -2.21 -10.17
N PHE A 186 -0.70 -3.45 -9.68
CA PHE A 186 -0.04 -4.54 -10.38
C PHE A 186 -0.82 -4.93 -11.64
N HIS A 187 -0.13 -5.33 -12.71
CA HIS A 187 -0.81 -5.75 -13.93
C HIS A 187 0.07 -6.61 -14.82
N ALA A 188 -0.56 -7.36 -15.74
CA ALA A 188 0.18 -8.00 -16.81
C ALA A 188 0.59 -6.96 -17.88
N ASP A 189 1.82 -7.03 -18.38
CA ASP A 189 2.31 -6.13 -19.43
C ASP A 189 1.48 -6.21 -20.71
N THR A 190 0.97 -7.39 -21.05
CA THR A 190 0.09 -7.61 -22.23
C THR A 190 -1.20 -6.80 -22.18
N GLU A 191 -1.71 -6.50 -20.98
CA GLU A 191 -2.92 -5.69 -20.76
C GLU A 191 -2.61 -4.24 -20.36
N GLY A 192 -1.33 -3.85 -20.42
CA GLY A 192 -0.86 -2.53 -19.99
C GLY A 192 -1.60 -1.34 -20.63
N LEU A 193 -2.15 -1.50 -21.85
CA LEU A 193 -2.95 -0.45 -22.49
C LEU A 193 -4.29 -0.23 -21.76
N ASN A 194 -5.02 -1.30 -21.43
CA ASN A 194 -6.28 -1.23 -20.71
C ASN A 194 -6.09 -0.67 -19.30
N PHE A 195 -5.07 -1.16 -18.58
CA PHE A 195 -4.74 -0.69 -17.23
C PHE A 195 -4.38 0.80 -17.22
N ARG A 196 -3.46 1.27 -18.07
CA ARG A 196 -3.07 2.69 -18.14
C ARG A 196 -4.24 3.58 -18.50
N LYS A 197 -5.04 3.16 -19.48
CA LYS A 197 -6.21 3.94 -19.92
C LYS A 197 -7.24 4.04 -18.79
N ALA A 198 -7.62 2.94 -18.16
CA ALA A 198 -8.57 2.92 -17.05
C ALA A 198 -8.07 3.74 -15.85
N PHE A 199 -6.78 3.66 -15.52
CA PHE A 199 -6.15 4.42 -14.45
C PHE A 199 -6.26 5.94 -14.68
N ILE A 200 -5.93 6.40 -15.88
CA ILE A 200 -6.01 7.82 -16.24
C ILE A 200 -7.49 8.28 -16.29
N ASP A 201 -8.37 7.49 -16.91
CA ASP A 201 -9.79 7.83 -17.06
C ASP A 201 -10.54 7.79 -15.72
N ALA A 202 -10.04 7.07 -14.71
CA ALA A 202 -10.53 7.12 -13.34
C ALA A 202 -10.10 8.38 -12.56
N GLY A 203 -9.22 9.22 -13.14
CA GLY A 203 -8.80 10.50 -12.57
C GLY A 203 -7.44 10.49 -11.88
N PHE A 204 -6.70 9.38 -11.93
CA PHE A 204 -5.33 9.33 -11.41
C PHE A 204 -4.35 10.01 -12.37
N HIS A 205 -3.39 10.72 -11.81
CA HIS A 205 -2.18 11.11 -12.54
C HIS A 205 -1.24 9.91 -12.62
N LEU A 206 -0.97 9.43 -13.81
CA LEU A 206 0.02 8.38 -14.04
C LEU A 206 1.42 9.00 -13.96
N ALA A 207 2.12 8.78 -12.85
CA ALA A 207 3.45 9.31 -12.60
C ALA A 207 4.55 8.41 -13.18
N GLY A 208 4.34 7.09 -13.18
CA GLY A 208 5.32 6.14 -13.68
C GLY A 208 4.81 4.71 -13.77
N CYS A 209 5.72 3.82 -14.15
CA CYS A 209 5.52 2.38 -14.09
C CYS A 209 6.75 1.77 -13.43
N CYS A 210 6.56 1.20 -12.25
CA CYS A 210 7.58 0.43 -11.57
C CYS A 210 7.61 -1.00 -12.11
N ILE A 211 8.74 -1.66 -12.01
CA ILE A 211 8.96 -3.00 -12.55
C ILE A 211 9.45 -3.89 -11.40
N TRP A 212 8.61 -4.81 -10.96
CA TRP A 212 9.07 -5.89 -10.08
C TRP A 212 9.84 -6.92 -10.89
N VAL A 213 11.13 -7.04 -10.63
CA VAL A 213 12.01 -8.06 -11.23
C VAL A 213 12.02 -9.28 -10.32
N LYS A 214 11.63 -10.43 -10.88
CA LYS A 214 11.56 -11.72 -10.17
C LYS A 214 12.92 -12.42 -10.20
N ASP A 215 13.21 -13.20 -9.17
CA ASP A 215 14.43 -14.04 -9.07
C ASP A 215 14.51 -15.10 -10.17
N SER A 216 13.36 -15.58 -10.66
CA SER A 216 13.25 -16.63 -11.66
C SER A 216 12.30 -16.24 -12.80
N LEU A 217 12.61 -16.72 -14.01
CA LEU A 217 11.74 -16.56 -15.16
C LEU A 217 10.48 -17.46 -15.05
N VAL A 218 9.42 -17.04 -15.69
CA VAL A 218 8.20 -17.85 -15.89
C VAL A 218 8.28 -18.49 -17.26
N LEU A 219 8.52 -19.80 -17.29
CA LEU A 219 8.62 -20.55 -18.56
C LEU A 219 7.27 -20.53 -19.29
N GLY A 220 7.26 -20.04 -20.51
CA GLY A 220 6.11 -19.93 -21.38
C GLY A 220 6.44 -20.30 -22.83
N ARG A 221 5.47 -20.05 -23.74
CA ARG A 221 5.63 -20.32 -25.19
C ARG A 221 6.15 -19.10 -25.96
N SER A 222 6.41 -17.98 -25.28
CA SER A 222 6.92 -16.75 -25.90
C SER A 222 8.41 -16.87 -26.19
N ASP A 223 8.92 -16.12 -27.16
CA ASP A 223 10.35 -16.04 -27.48
C ASP A 223 11.17 -15.50 -26.30
N TYR A 224 10.64 -14.46 -25.62
CA TYR A 224 11.20 -13.95 -24.36
C TYR A 224 10.39 -14.49 -23.20
N GLN A 225 11.08 -14.99 -22.17
CA GLN A 225 10.45 -15.48 -20.96
C GLN A 225 10.21 -14.35 -19.98
N TRP A 226 9.03 -14.29 -19.38
CA TRP A 226 8.65 -13.26 -18.42
C TRP A 226 9.45 -13.41 -17.13
N GLN A 227 10.15 -12.34 -16.72
CA GLN A 227 10.88 -12.27 -15.47
C GLN A 227 10.56 -10.98 -14.70
N HIS A 228 9.50 -10.30 -15.08
CA HIS A 228 9.06 -9.09 -14.42
C HIS A 228 7.54 -8.98 -14.38
N GLU A 229 7.08 -8.04 -13.55
CA GLU A 229 5.70 -7.65 -13.46
C GLU A 229 5.62 -6.12 -13.31
N PRO A 230 4.88 -5.41 -14.18
CA PRO A 230 4.76 -3.97 -14.08
C PRO A 230 3.75 -3.56 -13.01
N VAL A 231 4.01 -2.40 -12.38
CA VAL A 231 3.17 -1.78 -11.36
C VAL A 231 2.94 -0.33 -11.76
N LEU A 232 1.71 0.04 -12.10
CA LEU A 232 1.38 1.46 -12.32
C LEU A 232 1.56 2.22 -11.02
N TYR A 233 2.22 3.35 -11.09
CA TYR A 233 2.37 4.29 -10.00
C TYR A 233 1.77 5.63 -10.37
N GLY A 234 0.95 6.16 -9.48
CA GLY A 234 0.35 7.47 -9.64
C GLY A 234 -0.27 8.00 -8.35
N PHE A 235 -0.92 9.13 -8.43
CA PHE A 235 -1.54 9.81 -7.29
C PHE A 235 -2.69 10.73 -7.74
N MET A 236 -3.49 11.20 -6.78
CA MET A 236 -4.54 12.18 -7.05
C MET A 236 -3.97 13.58 -7.07
N GLN A 237 -4.12 14.31 -8.20
CA GLN A 237 -3.67 15.71 -8.37
C GLN A 237 -4.59 16.76 -7.72
N ASN A 238 -5.40 16.39 -6.76
CA ASN A 238 -6.34 17.26 -6.07
C ASN A 238 -5.83 17.81 -4.74
N GLY A 239 -4.54 17.57 -4.43
CA GLY A 239 -3.84 17.99 -3.23
C GLY A 239 -2.32 17.88 -3.38
N LYS A 240 -1.57 18.21 -2.32
CA LYS A 240 -0.13 17.96 -2.24
C LYS A 240 0.09 16.45 -2.24
N HIS A 241 1.00 15.97 -3.09
CA HIS A 241 1.37 14.55 -3.13
C HIS A 241 2.12 14.15 -1.86
N HIS A 242 1.79 12.98 -1.32
CA HIS A 242 2.39 12.42 -0.12
C HIS A 242 3.49 11.42 -0.50
N TRP A 243 4.70 11.68 -0.02
CA TRP A 243 5.87 10.81 -0.19
C TRP A 243 6.68 10.83 1.10
N TYR A 244 6.93 9.67 1.70
CA TYR A 244 7.54 9.51 3.01
C TYR A 244 8.90 8.81 2.96
N SER A 245 9.46 8.63 1.78
CA SER A 245 10.78 8.05 1.56
C SER A 245 11.73 9.06 0.91
N ASP A 246 12.98 8.67 0.75
CA ASP A 246 14.01 9.47 0.11
C ASP A 246 13.84 9.56 -1.44
N ARG A 247 14.72 10.31 -2.10
CA ARG A 247 14.73 10.45 -3.57
C ARG A 247 15.64 9.44 -4.28
N LYS A 248 16.15 8.42 -3.56
CA LYS A 248 16.99 7.36 -4.12
C LYS A 248 16.18 6.16 -4.59
N GLN A 249 14.86 6.16 -4.32
CA GLN A 249 13.97 5.11 -4.74
C GLN A 249 13.89 5.04 -6.27
N THR A 250 13.89 3.82 -6.81
CA THR A 250 13.93 3.59 -8.25
C THR A 250 12.69 2.84 -8.74
N THR A 251 12.46 2.89 -10.05
CA THR A 251 11.36 2.14 -10.68
C THR A 251 11.67 0.66 -10.89
N ILE A 252 12.85 0.19 -10.55
CA ILE A 252 13.23 -1.23 -10.68
C ILE A 252 13.31 -1.84 -9.28
N TRP A 253 12.43 -2.80 -9.02
CA TRP A 253 12.25 -3.44 -7.72
C TRP A 253 12.71 -4.89 -7.78
N HIS A 254 13.65 -5.28 -6.94
CA HIS A 254 14.18 -6.64 -6.86
C HIS A 254 13.68 -7.30 -5.56
N PHE A 255 12.68 -8.16 -5.70
CA PHE A 255 12.12 -8.95 -4.60
C PHE A 255 11.96 -10.39 -5.04
N ASP A 256 12.42 -11.31 -4.21
CA ASP A 256 12.34 -12.74 -4.48
C ASP A 256 10.91 -13.25 -4.28
N LYS A 257 10.53 -14.28 -5.02
CA LYS A 257 9.27 -14.97 -4.78
C LYS A 257 9.33 -15.83 -3.52
N PRO A 258 8.24 -15.90 -2.72
CA PRO A 258 8.17 -16.79 -1.58
C PRO A 258 8.41 -18.25 -2.01
N LYS A 259 9.38 -18.93 -1.38
CA LYS A 259 9.75 -20.32 -1.74
C LYS A 259 8.65 -21.32 -1.40
N ARG A 260 7.86 -21.10 -0.35
CA ARG A 260 6.81 -22.02 0.14
C ARG A 260 5.56 -22.01 -0.72
N ASN A 261 5.15 -20.87 -1.24
CA ASN A 261 3.96 -20.70 -2.07
C ASN A 261 4.27 -20.73 -3.58
N ALA A 262 5.39 -21.37 -3.99
CA ALA A 262 5.80 -21.46 -5.40
C ALA A 262 4.73 -22.05 -6.34
N ASN A 263 3.78 -22.84 -5.81
CA ASN A 263 2.66 -23.42 -6.54
C ASN A 263 1.42 -22.51 -6.63
N HIS A 264 1.42 -21.39 -5.88
CA HIS A 264 0.36 -20.38 -5.94
C HIS A 264 0.93 -19.06 -6.50
N PRO A 265 0.91 -18.89 -7.83
CA PRO A 265 1.53 -17.76 -8.52
C PRO A 265 0.86 -16.40 -8.24
N THR A 266 -0.26 -16.39 -7.54
CA THR A 266 -1.07 -15.19 -7.27
C THR A 266 -0.75 -14.50 -5.95
N SER A 267 0.03 -15.10 -5.05
CA SER A 267 0.44 -14.44 -3.80
C SER A 267 1.65 -13.53 -4.05
N LYS A 268 1.51 -12.25 -3.73
CA LYS A 268 2.63 -11.30 -3.79
C LYS A 268 3.50 -11.41 -2.52
N PRO A 269 4.83 -11.29 -2.64
CA PRO A 269 5.74 -11.22 -1.49
C PRO A 269 5.37 -10.09 -0.53
N LEU A 270 5.47 -10.31 0.78
CA LEU A 270 5.12 -9.29 1.77
C LEU A 270 6.11 -8.12 1.76
N ASP A 271 7.40 -8.39 1.58
CA ASP A 271 8.46 -7.38 1.44
C ASP A 271 8.25 -6.50 0.19
N LEU A 272 7.83 -7.09 -0.93
CA LEU A 272 7.45 -6.34 -2.14
C LEU A 272 6.30 -5.36 -1.86
N LEU A 273 5.27 -5.78 -1.11
CA LEU A 273 4.13 -4.94 -0.76
C LEU A 273 4.50 -3.91 0.32
N GLY A 274 5.36 -4.27 1.25
CA GLY A 274 5.89 -3.38 2.28
C GLY A 274 6.62 -2.17 1.70
N TYR A 275 7.32 -2.34 0.59
CA TYR A 275 8.10 -1.28 -0.02
C TYR A 275 7.26 -0.06 -0.45
N PRO A 276 6.19 -0.16 -1.27
CA PRO A 276 5.33 0.98 -1.58
C PRO A 276 4.51 1.46 -0.38
N ILE A 277 4.18 0.59 0.60
CA ILE A 277 3.50 0.98 1.84
C ILE A 277 4.39 1.96 2.63
N GLY A 278 5.65 1.63 2.87
CA GLY A 278 6.60 2.50 3.57
C GLY A 278 6.87 3.80 2.83
N ASN A 279 6.98 3.76 1.49
CA ASN A 279 7.23 4.95 0.68
C ASN A 279 6.06 5.95 0.68
N SER A 280 4.81 5.48 0.84
CA SER A 280 3.61 6.30 0.56
C SER A 280 2.62 6.38 1.72
N THR A 281 2.95 5.83 2.89
CA THR A 281 2.11 5.93 4.11
C THR A 281 2.96 6.07 5.36
N GLN A 282 2.39 6.67 6.39
CA GLN A 282 2.91 6.67 7.76
C GLN A 282 2.21 5.61 8.62
N GLU A 283 2.69 5.39 9.86
CA GLU A 283 2.02 4.52 10.83
C GLU A 283 0.54 4.90 11.01
N ASN A 284 -0.30 3.88 11.16
CA ASN A 284 -1.76 4.00 11.21
C ASN A 284 -2.40 4.56 9.92
N GLY A 285 -1.63 4.78 8.86
CA GLY A 285 -2.16 5.13 7.54
C GLY A 285 -3.04 3.99 6.99
N VAL A 286 -4.11 4.37 6.29
CA VAL A 286 -5.07 3.40 5.73
C VAL A 286 -4.67 3.03 4.31
N VAL A 287 -4.42 1.75 4.10
CA VAL A 287 -4.17 1.14 2.78
C VAL A 287 -5.45 0.46 2.30
N MET A 288 -5.87 0.77 1.09
CA MET A 288 -7.04 0.18 0.45
C MET A 288 -6.61 -0.83 -0.61
N ASP A 289 -7.11 -2.05 -0.48
CA ASP A 289 -6.93 -3.12 -1.46
C ASP A 289 -8.27 -3.77 -1.78
N THR A 290 -8.83 -3.49 -2.96
CA THR A 290 -10.15 -4.02 -3.36
C THR A 290 -10.09 -5.37 -4.06
N PHE A 291 -8.90 -5.99 -4.13
CA PHE A 291 -8.67 -7.33 -4.67
C PHE A 291 -7.75 -8.13 -3.74
N GLY A 292 -8.26 -8.42 -2.53
CA GLY A 292 -7.48 -8.93 -1.40
C GLY A 292 -6.78 -10.27 -1.64
N GLY A 293 -7.32 -11.13 -2.49
CA GLY A 293 -6.74 -12.43 -2.84
C GLY A 293 -6.43 -13.27 -1.63
N SER A 294 -5.14 -13.57 -1.40
CA SER A 294 -4.68 -14.32 -0.23
C SER A 294 -4.43 -13.48 1.02
N GLY A 295 -4.67 -12.15 0.98
CA GLY A 295 -4.50 -11.24 2.10
C GLY A 295 -3.08 -10.69 2.31
N SER A 296 -2.20 -10.79 1.31
CA SER A 296 -0.81 -10.34 1.46
C SER A 296 -0.71 -8.85 1.82
N THR A 297 -1.55 -7.98 1.24
CA THR A 297 -1.58 -6.55 1.57
C THR A 297 -1.99 -6.32 3.03
N LEU A 298 -2.98 -7.08 3.55
CA LEU A 298 -3.39 -6.98 4.95
C LEU A 298 -2.26 -7.39 5.89
N MET A 299 -1.56 -8.50 5.58
CA MET A 299 -0.44 -8.98 6.41
C MET A 299 0.74 -8.00 6.41
N ALA A 300 1.11 -7.45 5.25
CA ALA A 300 2.13 -6.40 5.17
C ALA A 300 1.75 -5.17 6.00
N CYS A 301 0.49 -4.73 5.94
CA CYS A 301 -0.01 -3.63 6.76
C CYS A 301 0.04 -3.92 8.26
N GLU A 302 -0.32 -5.14 8.69
CA GLU A 302 -0.24 -5.54 10.10
C GLU A 302 1.19 -5.47 10.62
N GLN A 303 2.14 -6.05 9.89
CA GLN A 303 3.56 -6.07 10.28
C GLN A 303 4.19 -4.67 10.33
N MET A 304 3.70 -3.76 9.49
CA MET A 304 4.23 -2.40 9.36
C MET A 304 3.42 -1.35 10.15
N ASN A 305 2.52 -1.75 11.04
CA ASN A 305 1.65 -0.83 11.79
C ASN A 305 0.73 0.07 10.93
N ARG A 306 0.33 -0.39 9.75
CA ARG A 306 -0.69 0.26 8.91
C ARG A 306 -2.04 -0.40 9.10
N ILE A 307 -3.10 0.24 8.61
CA ILE A 307 -4.47 -0.26 8.65
C ILE A 307 -4.86 -0.67 7.22
N CYS A 308 -5.29 -1.90 7.02
CA CYS A 308 -5.75 -2.37 5.71
C CYS A 308 -7.28 -2.42 5.66
N TYR A 309 -7.88 -1.79 4.66
CA TYR A 309 -9.29 -2.01 4.30
C TYR A 309 -9.29 -2.78 2.97
N THR A 310 -9.60 -4.07 3.07
CA THR A 310 -9.51 -4.98 1.92
C THR A 310 -10.87 -5.54 1.53
N MET A 311 -11.01 -5.86 0.25
CA MET A 311 -12.20 -6.48 -0.31
C MET A 311 -11.80 -7.70 -1.13
N GLU A 312 -12.60 -8.76 -1.04
CA GLU A 312 -12.44 -9.98 -1.82
C GLU A 312 -13.81 -10.47 -2.29
N LEU A 313 -13.91 -10.82 -3.56
CA LEU A 313 -15.17 -11.25 -4.15
C LEU A 313 -15.53 -12.69 -3.78
N ASP A 314 -14.53 -13.55 -3.69
CA ASP A 314 -14.68 -14.98 -3.43
C ASP A 314 -14.74 -15.25 -1.92
N GLU A 315 -15.85 -15.84 -1.46
CA GLU A 315 -16.09 -16.17 -0.05
C GLU A 315 -15.01 -17.07 0.55
N LYS A 316 -14.43 -17.94 -0.29
CA LYS A 316 -13.37 -18.87 0.11
C LYS A 316 -12.06 -18.15 0.35
N TYR A 317 -11.66 -17.27 -0.58
CA TYR A 317 -10.48 -16.42 -0.39
C TYR A 317 -10.67 -15.44 0.77
N ALA A 318 -11.84 -14.84 0.91
CA ALA A 318 -12.15 -13.99 2.08
C ALA A 318 -12.02 -14.78 3.41
N SER A 319 -12.46 -16.06 3.45
CA SER A 319 -12.25 -16.93 4.60
C SER A 319 -10.77 -17.27 4.83
N VAL A 320 -9.98 -17.38 3.76
CA VAL A 320 -8.52 -17.59 3.82
C VAL A 320 -7.81 -16.38 4.44
N ILE A 321 -8.18 -15.16 4.06
CA ILE A 321 -7.61 -13.92 4.64
C ILE A 321 -7.76 -13.91 6.16
N LEU A 322 -8.96 -14.24 6.67
CA LEU A 322 -9.22 -14.29 8.12
C LEU A 322 -8.40 -15.37 8.82
N ARG A 323 -8.30 -16.57 8.23
CA ARG A 323 -7.48 -17.67 8.77
C ARG A 323 -6.01 -17.27 8.84
N ARG A 324 -5.47 -16.68 7.76
CA ARG A 324 -4.08 -16.22 7.70
C ARG A 324 -3.78 -15.21 8.80
N TYR A 325 -4.64 -14.20 8.96
CA TYR A 325 -4.49 -13.20 10.01
C TYR A 325 -4.48 -13.82 11.40
N VAL A 326 -5.42 -14.70 11.69
CA VAL A 326 -5.52 -15.34 13.02
C VAL A 326 -4.35 -16.30 13.26
N GLU A 327 -3.90 -17.04 12.26
CA GLU A 327 -2.76 -17.96 12.35
C GLU A 327 -1.46 -17.22 12.63
N ASP A 328 -1.21 -16.11 11.93
CA ASP A 328 0.01 -15.33 12.08
C ASP A 328 0.05 -14.52 13.39
N THR A 329 -1.05 -13.83 13.71
CA THR A 329 -1.11 -12.91 14.87
C THR A 329 -1.53 -13.57 16.18
N GLY A 330 -2.18 -14.72 16.13
CA GLY A 330 -2.84 -15.36 17.27
C GLY A 330 -4.08 -14.60 17.78
N ASN A 331 -4.52 -13.52 17.13
CA ASN A 331 -5.60 -12.64 17.57
C ASN A 331 -6.96 -13.06 17.02
N ALA A 332 -7.51 -14.17 17.48
CA ALA A 332 -8.86 -14.61 17.11
C ALA A 332 -9.98 -13.77 17.76
N ASP A 333 -9.74 -13.22 18.95
CA ASP A 333 -10.74 -12.43 19.69
C ASP A 333 -11.00 -11.06 19.04
N GLY A 334 -10.02 -10.53 18.30
CA GLY A 334 -10.15 -9.29 17.53
C GLY A 334 -10.86 -9.45 16.19
N VAL A 335 -11.32 -10.67 15.84
CA VAL A 335 -11.92 -10.97 14.52
C VAL A 335 -13.39 -11.34 14.68
N TYR A 336 -14.27 -10.52 14.11
CA TYR A 336 -15.72 -10.72 14.19
C TYR A 336 -16.47 -10.06 13.04
N VAL A 337 -17.69 -10.51 12.83
CA VAL A 337 -18.65 -9.93 11.87
C VAL A 337 -19.96 -9.56 12.56
N ILE A 338 -20.69 -8.61 12.01
CA ILE A 338 -22.05 -8.29 12.43
C ILE A 338 -23.01 -8.75 11.32
N ARG A 339 -23.81 -9.79 11.61
CA ARG A 339 -24.89 -10.28 10.75
C ARG A 339 -26.23 -10.08 11.45
N ASP A 340 -27.20 -9.47 10.79
CA ASP A 340 -28.55 -9.22 11.34
C ASP A 340 -28.54 -8.52 12.73
N GLY A 341 -27.57 -7.59 12.92
CA GLY A 341 -27.39 -6.87 14.18
C GLY A 341 -26.78 -7.67 15.32
N LYS A 342 -26.33 -8.90 15.06
CA LYS A 342 -25.63 -9.76 16.04
C LYS A 342 -24.14 -9.81 15.72
N LEU A 343 -23.32 -9.60 16.74
CA LEU A 343 -21.90 -9.82 16.65
C LEU A 343 -21.64 -11.34 16.74
N ILE A 344 -20.91 -11.87 15.75
CA ILE A 344 -20.51 -13.28 15.67
C ILE A 344 -18.98 -13.31 15.59
N ALA A 345 -18.37 -14.01 16.53
CA ALA A 345 -16.92 -14.15 16.57
C ALA A 345 -16.40 -15.13 15.51
N TYR A 346 -15.18 -14.89 15.01
CA TYR A 346 -14.48 -15.79 14.09
C TYR A 346 -14.46 -17.24 14.61
N SER A 347 -14.15 -17.43 15.90
CA SER A 347 -14.04 -18.75 16.53
C SER A 347 -15.36 -19.53 16.56
N GLU A 348 -16.51 -18.87 16.51
CA GLU A 348 -17.82 -19.51 16.44
C GLU A 348 -18.05 -20.09 15.04
N LEU A 349 -17.88 -19.26 14.00
CA LEU A 349 -18.13 -19.65 12.61
C LEU A 349 -17.13 -20.70 12.10
N VAL A 350 -15.88 -20.63 12.51
CA VAL A 350 -14.89 -21.65 12.13
C VAL A 350 -15.24 -23.01 12.74
N LYS A 351 -15.70 -23.06 14.01
CA LYS A 351 -16.15 -24.30 14.64
C LYS A 351 -17.35 -24.91 13.93
N GLU A 352 -18.30 -24.11 13.47
CA GLU A 352 -19.48 -24.61 12.73
C GLU A 352 -19.12 -25.34 11.45
N VAL A 353 -18.08 -24.87 10.71
CA VAL A 353 -17.69 -25.45 9.42
C VAL A 353 -16.59 -26.52 9.52
N GLU A 354 -15.88 -26.61 10.64
CA GLU A 354 -14.82 -27.59 10.87
C GLU A 354 -15.24 -28.77 11.77
N LEU A 355 -16.44 -28.72 12.37
CA LEU A 355 -17.01 -29.90 13.03
C LEU A 355 -17.41 -30.90 11.95
N PRO A 356 -17.04 -32.21 12.10
CA PRO A 356 -17.55 -33.23 11.21
C PRO A 356 -19.07 -33.30 11.38
N ASP A 357 -19.81 -33.43 10.29
CA ASP A 357 -21.23 -33.77 10.29
C ASP A 357 -21.41 -35.05 11.09
N ASP A 358 -22.20 -35.01 12.20
CA ASP A 358 -22.57 -36.17 13.03
C ASP A 358 -23.44 -37.18 12.24
#